data_b88eb915d370160ecb164c9f95bcdb84
#
_entry.id   b88eb915d370160ecb164c9f95bcdb84
#
_cell.length_a   1.000
_cell.length_b   1.000
_cell.length_c   1.000
_cell.angle_alpha   90.00
_cell.angle_beta   90.00
_cell.angle_gamma   90.00
#
_symmetry.space_group_name_H-M   'P 1'
#
loop_
_entity.id
_entity.type
_entity.pdbx_description
1 polymer ?
#
loop_
_entity_poly.entity_id
_entity_poly.type
_entity_poly.pdbx_seq_one_letter_code
_entity_poly.pdbx_strand_id
1 'polypeptide(L)'
;MTPVIEVTGLTKRYGGKAVVDGISFHVEPGEIFGILGPNGAGKTTAVECLEGLRRRDAGQVRILGLDPRTDGHRLHQRIGVQLQETRLQDRLKVREALELYASFYPDPADWQTLLDRWGLAGKASTSFAKLSGGQKQRLFIALALIGNPEVVFLDELTSGLDPGARRATWELVSQVRAQGVTVVLVSHFMDEVEELCDRVAILERGRIAALDTPAGLVDLAGGEYRVRFRPMGPLDEQSLTALAGVTGVSRHGAQVSITGTGDFASAVTAELARRQVLVADLRIEGRSLDSAYVALTGRSMES
;
A
#
# COMPACT_ATOMS: atom_id res chain seq x y z
N MET A 1 19.42 -5.58 -12.95
CA MET A 1 18.36 -6.47 -13.51
C MET A 1 17.52 -5.61 -14.44
N THR A 2 16.81 -6.19 -15.41
CA THR A 2 15.90 -5.42 -16.26
C THR A 2 14.56 -5.29 -15.55
N PRO A 3 14.00 -4.08 -15.38
CA PRO A 3 12.71 -3.88 -14.73
C PRO A 3 11.60 -4.65 -15.44
N VAL A 4 10.62 -5.15 -14.70
CA VAL A 4 9.43 -5.81 -15.27
C VAL A 4 8.37 -4.81 -15.70
N ILE A 5 8.34 -3.62 -15.08
CA ILE A 5 7.49 -2.49 -15.47
C ILE A 5 8.37 -1.28 -15.65
N GLU A 6 8.22 -0.61 -16.79
CA GLU A 6 8.88 0.65 -17.12
C GLU A 6 7.83 1.67 -17.56
N VAL A 7 7.79 2.80 -16.88
CA VAL A 7 6.86 3.91 -17.17
C VAL A 7 7.67 5.18 -17.37
N THR A 8 7.48 5.83 -18.51
CA THR A 8 8.16 7.09 -18.83
C THR A 8 7.16 8.12 -19.35
N GLY A 9 6.98 9.20 -18.60
CA GLY A 9 6.14 10.34 -18.97
C GLY A 9 4.67 9.99 -19.18
N LEU A 10 4.15 8.98 -18.48
CA LEU A 10 2.75 8.56 -18.62
C LEU A 10 1.81 9.72 -18.33
N THR A 11 0.96 10.03 -19.31
CA THR A 11 -0.02 11.13 -19.21
C THR A 11 -1.39 10.66 -19.63
N LYS A 12 -2.41 11.03 -18.83
CA LYS A 12 -3.83 10.83 -19.15
C LYS A 12 -4.63 12.09 -18.85
N ARG A 13 -5.44 12.50 -19.82
CA ARG A 13 -6.27 13.72 -19.76
C ARG A 13 -7.74 13.38 -19.96
N TYR A 14 -8.59 14.16 -19.31
CA TYR A 14 -10.04 14.18 -19.52
C TYR A 14 -10.51 15.62 -19.64
N GLY A 15 -11.20 15.95 -20.72
CA GLY A 15 -11.68 17.31 -20.96
C GLY A 15 -10.57 18.38 -20.89
N GLY A 16 -9.34 18.03 -21.35
CA GLY A 16 -8.17 18.93 -21.29
C GLY A 16 -7.42 18.92 -19.95
N LYS A 17 -8.02 18.45 -18.86
CA LYS A 17 -7.38 18.35 -17.54
C LYS A 17 -6.53 17.08 -17.44
N ALA A 18 -5.27 17.20 -17.06
CA ALA A 18 -4.42 16.05 -16.75
C ALA A 18 -4.84 15.44 -15.42
N VAL A 19 -5.20 14.15 -15.44
CA VAL A 19 -5.48 13.33 -14.24
C VAL A 19 -4.23 12.53 -13.86
N VAL A 20 -3.44 12.12 -14.88
CA VAL A 20 -2.07 11.63 -14.73
C VAL A 20 -1.20 12.54 -15.57
N ASP A 21 -0.13 13.10 -15.03
CA ASP A 21 0.66 14.17 -15.63
C ASP A 21 2.15 13.87 -15.60
N GLY A 22 2.59 13.09 -16.60
CA GLY A 22 4.01 12.86 -16.87
C GLY A 22 4.72 11.97 -15.83
N ILE A 23 4.04 11.00 -15.21
CA ILE A 23 4.67 10.13 -14.20
C ILE A 23 5.67 9.18 -14.84
N SER A 24 6.77 8.93 -14.12
CA SER A 24 7.84 8.02 -14.53
C SER A 24 8.32 7.21 -13.34
N PHE A 25 8.40 5.89 -13.49
CA PHE A 25 8.91 4.96 -12.49
C PHE A 25 9.21 3.61 -13.13
N HIS A 26 9.87 2.73 -12.39
CA HIS A 26 10.09 1.35 -12.78
C HIS A 26 9.81 0.42 -11.59
N VAL A 27 9.53 -0.85 -11.89
CA VAL A 27 9.31 -1.91 -10.90
C VAL A 27 10.23 -3.09 -11.21
N GLU A 28 10.93 -3.56 -10.18
CA GLU A 28 11.86 -4.67 -10.30
C GLU A 28 11.16 -6.04 -10.20
N PRO A 29 11.75 -7.13 -10.74
CA PRO A 29 11.19 -8.47 -10.60
C PRO A 29 11.05 -8.89 -9.12
N GLY A 30 9.87 -9.41 -8.75
CA GLY A 30 9.59 -9.90 -7.39
C GLY A 30 9.44 -8.79 -6.34
N GLU A 31 9.33 -7.53 -6.76
CA GLU A 31 9.08 -6.38 -5.89
C GLU A 31 7.58 -6.27 -5.56
N ILE A 32 7.25 -5.81 -4.36
CA ILE A 32 5.94 -5.23 -4.06
C ILE A 32 6.07 -3.71 -4.17
N PHE A 33 5.55 -3.15 -5.25
CA PHE A 33 5.58 -1.73 -5.54
C PHE A 33 4.26 -1.06 -5.19
N GLY A 34 4.29 -0.10 -4.27
CA GLY A 34 3.12 0.65 -3.82
C GLY A 34 2.85 1.89 -4.68
N ILE A 35 1.57 2.16 -4.96
CA ILE A 35 1.10 3.46 -5.47
C ILE A 35 0.15 4.02 -4.41
N LEU A 36 0.64 5.00 -3.65
CA LEU A 36 -0.04 5.61 -2.52
C LEU A 36 -0.55 7.00 -2.90
N GLY A 37 -1.70 7.38 -2.39
CA GLY A 37 -2.24 8.74 -2.59
C GLY A 37 -3.72 8.84 -2.24
N PRO A 38 -4.27 10.05 -2.08
CA PRO A 38 -5.66 10.26 -1.73
C PRO A 38 -6.60 9.89 -2.89
N ASN A 39 -7.89 9.85 -2.59
CA ASN A 39 -8.91 9.67 -3.61
C ASN A 39 -8.85 10.81 -4.63
N GLY A 40 -8.91 10.48 -5.91
CA GLY A 40 -8.78 11.45 -6.99
C GLY A 40 -7.34 11.87 -7.33
N ALA A 41 -6.31 11.30 -6.71
CA ALA A 41 -4.90 11.56 -7.06
C ALA A 41 -4.50 11.04 -8.46
N GLY A 42 -5.31 10.16 -9.06
CA GLY A 42 -5.05 9.57 -10.38
C GLY A 42 -4.52 8.14 -10.32
N LYS A 43 -4.49 7.49 -9.14
CA LYS A 43 -3.96 6.12 -8.94
C LYS A 43 -4.61 5.09 -9.87
N THR A 44 -5.93 4.90 -9.75
CA THR A 44 -6.69 3.94 -10.56
C THR A 44 -6.53 4.24 -12.06
N THR A 45 -6.57 5.53 -12.46
CA THR A 45 -6.34 5.91 -13.86
C THR A 45 -4.94 5.55 -14.35
N ALA A 46 -3.91 5.73 -13.53
CA ALA A 46 -2.54 5.34 -13.87
C ALA A 46 -2.44 3.81 -14.05
N VAL A 47 -2.97 3.06 -13.07
CA VAL A 47 -2.94 1.58 -13.10
C VAL A 47 -3.75 1.02 -14.28
N GLU A 48 -4.95 1.52 -14.55
CA GLU A 48 -5.73 1.13 -15.74
C GLU A 48 -4.97 1.39 -17.07
N CYS A 49 -4.11 2.41 -17.11
CA CYS A 49 -3.23 2.63 -18.28
C CYS A 49 -2.11 1.58 -18.35
N LEU A 50 -1.60 1.11 -17.22
CA LEU A 50 -0.61 0.02 -17.16
C LEU A 50 -1.25 -1.30 -17.59
N GLU A 51 -2.41 -1.61 -17.09
CA GLU A 51 -3.18 -2.82 -17.40
C GLU A 51 -3.67 -2.86 -18.85
N GLY A 52 -3.62 -1.73 -19.58
CA GLY A 52 -4.15 -1.62 -20.95
C GLY A 52 -5.67 -1.46 -21.00
N LEU A 53 -6.35 -1.35 -19.87
CA LEU A 53 -7.79 -1.08 -19.78
C LEU A 53 -8.13 0.35 -20.18
N ARG A 54 -7.17 1.26 -20.07
CA ARG A 54 -7.32 2.66 -20.42
C ARG A 54 -6.19 3.13 -21.33
N ARG A 55 -6.57 3.81 -22.41
CA ARG A 55 -5.60 4.35 -23.37
C ARG A 55 -4.92 5.60 -22.79
N ARG A 56 -3.59 5.59 -22.68
CA ARG A 56 -2.80 6.76 -22.34
C ARG A 56 -2.79 7.78 -23.48
N ASP A 57 -2.62 9.05 -23.16
CA ASP A 57 -2.56 10.14 -24.15
C ASP A 57 -1.11 10.46 -24.54
N ALA A 58 -0.14 10.29 -23.62
CA ALA A 58 1.29 10.45 -23.88
C ALA A 58 2.13 9.53 -23.00
N GLY A 59 3.43 9.45 -23.28
CA GLY A 59 4.41 8.64 -22.55
C GLY A 59 4.53 7.21 -23.09
N GLN A 60 5.40 6.45 -22.45
CA GLN A 60 5.68 5.06 -22.78
C GLN A 60 5.45 4.17 -21.57
N VAL A 61 4.93 2.99 -21.81
CA VAL A 61 4.72 1.93 -20.80
C VAL A 61 5.20 0.62 -21.40
N ARG A 62 6.02 -0.10 -20.65
CA ARG A 62 6.44 -1.47 -20.95
C ARG A 62 6.20 -2.33 -19.71
N ILE A 63 5.54 -3.45 -19.91
CA ILE A 63 5.32 -4.47 -18.88
C ILE A 63 5.76 -5.80 -19.44
N LEU A 64 6.74 -6.45 -18.82
CA LEU A 64 7.37 -7.66 -19.34
C LEU A 64 7.87 -7.48 -20.78
N GLY A 65 8.35 -6.27 -21.12
CA GLY A 65 8.78 -5.88 -22.46
C GLY A 65 7.66 -5.57 -23.44
N LEU A 66 6.38 -5.76 -23.07
CA LEU A 66 5.20 -5.56 -23.91
C LEU A 66 4.59 -4.16 -23.67
N ASP A 67 4.05 -3.56 -24.75
CA ASP A 67 3.28 -2.32 -24.64
C ASP A 67 1.79 -2.66 -24.45
N PRO A 68 1.16 -2.25 -23.33
CA PRO A 68 -0.24 -2.55 -23.06
C PRO A 68 -1.21 -2.11 -24.16
N ARG A 69 -0.83 -1.10 -24.94
CA ARG A 69 -1.67 -0.55 -26.01
C ARG A 69 -1.66 -1.42 -27.29
N THR A 70 -0.51 -2.02 -27.62
CA THR A 70 -0.33 -2.78 -28.87
C THR A 70 -0.30 -4.28 -28.65
N ASP A 71 0.17 -4.71 -27.48
CA ASP A 71 0.37 -6.11 -27.14
C ASP A 71 -0.63 -6.61 -26.08
N GLY A 72 -1.76 -5.92 -25.87
CA GLY A 72 -2.69 -6.16 -24.76
C GLY A 72 -3.10 -7.64 -24.61
N HIS A 73 -3.42 -8.34 -25.71
CA HIS A 73 -3.78 -9.76 -25.66
C HIS A 73 -2.65 -10.63 -25.08
N ARG A 74 -1.41 -10.40 -25.49
CA ARG A 74 -0.24 -11.14 -24.99
C ARG A 74 0.06 -10.76 -23.53
N LEU A 75 -0.11 -9.49 -23.21
CA LEU A 75 0.11 -8.99 -21.85
C LEU A 75 -0.89 -9.60 -20.86
N HIS A 76 -2.18 -9.61 -21.18
CA HIS A 76 -3.23 -10.14 -20.31
C HIS A 76 -3.10 -11.63 -20.01
N GLN A 77 -2.33 -12.38 -20.82
CA GLN A 77 -1.98 -13.78 -20.52
C GLN A 77 -0.88 -13.92 -19.43
N ARG A 78 -0.20 -12.83 -19.09
CA ARG A 78 0.96 -12.81 -18.20
C ARG A 78 0.77 -11.93 -16.95
N ILE A 79 -0.31 -11.16 -16.90
CA ILE A 79 -0.65 -10.33 -15.75
C ILE A 79 -1.95 -10.78 -15.11
N GLY A 80 -2.04 -10.60 -13.80
CA GLY A 80 -3.28 -10.73 -13.05
C GLY A 80 -3.79 -9.35 -12.63
N VAL A 81 -5.10 -9.17 -12.63
CA VAL A 81 -5.71 -7.88 -12.26
C VAL A 81 -6.86 -8.12 -11.30
N GLN A 82 -6.81 -7.46 -10.14
CA GLN A 82 -7.94 -7.33 -9.22
C GLN A 82 -8.36 -5.87 -9.19
N LEU A 83 -9.52 -5.58 -9.77
CA LEU A 83 -10.08 -4.24 -9.86
C LEU A 83 -10.80 -3.83 -8.57
N GLN A 84 -10.81 -2.53 -8.27
CA GLN A 84 -11.45 -1.93 -7.10
C GLN A 84 -12.93 -2.32 -6.97
N GLU A 85 -13.70 -2.28 -8.05
CA GLU A 85 -15.13 -2.60 -8.08
C GLU A 85 -15.40 -3.95 -8.76
N THR A 86 -14.75 -5.01 -8.30
CA THR A 86 -15.04 -6.36 -8.82
C THR A 86 -16.27 -6.93 -8.14
N ARG A 87 -17.27 -7.32 -8.93
CA ARG A 87 -18.48 -7.99 -8.45
C ARG A 87 -18.79 -9.19 -9.32
N LEU A 88 -18.95 -10.35 -8.67
CA LEU A 88 -19.46 -11.54 -9.32
C LEU A 88 -20.97 -11.65 -9.13
N GLN A 89 -21.62 -12.46 -9.97
CA GLN A 89 -23.05 -12.74 -9.81
C GLN A 89 -23.30 -13.42 -8.46
N ASP A 90 -24.31 -12.98 -7.73
CA ASP A 90 -24.64 -13.42 -6.37
C ASP A 90 -24.78 -14.93 -6.22
N ARG A 91 -25.31 -15.62 -7.24
CA ARG A 91 -25.54 -17.08 -7.25
C ARG A 91 -24.34 -17.89 -7.76
N LEU A 92 -23.34 -17.25 -8.36
CA LEU A 92 -22.16 -17.94 -8.89
C LEU A 92 -21.38 -18.58 -7.74
N LYS A 93 -21.06 -19.85 -7.84
CA LYS A 93 -20.27 -20.55 -6.83
C LYS A 93 -18.80 -20.24 -6.99
N VAL A 94 -18.07 -20.33 -5.89
CA VAL A 94 -16.62 -20.08 -5.87
C VAL A 94 -15.89 -20.93 -6.92
N ARG A 95 -16.19 -22.24 -6.99
CA ARG A 95 -15.63 -23.14 -7.99
C ARG A 95 -15.95 -22.67 -9.42
N GLU A 96 -17.23 -22.36 -9.69
CA GLU A 96 -17.67 -21.94 -11.02
C GLU A 96 -16.96 -20.64 -11.47
N ALA A 97 -16.72 -19.71 -10.53
CA ALA A 97 -15.94 -18.50 -10.83
C ALA A 97 -14.51 -18.84 -11.22
N LEU A 98 -13.83 -19.69 -10.45
CA LEU A 98 -12.45 -20.09 -10.74
C LEU A 98 -12.33 -20.88 -12.05
N GLU A 99 -13.22 -21.84 -12.30
CA GLU A 99 -13.27 -22.60 -13.56
C GLU A 99 -13.51 -21.68 -14.77
N LEU A 100 -14.42 -20.71 -14.63
CA LEU A 100 -14.68 -19.71 -15.65
C LEU A 100 -13.44 -18.87 -15.97
N TYR A 101 -12.80 -18.33 -14.93
CA TYR A 101 -11.60 -17.50 -15.14
C TYR A 101 -10.42 -18.33 -15.66
N ALA A 102 -10.26 -19.56 -15.19
CA ALA A 102 -9.25 -20.49 -15.71
C ALA A 102 -9.40 -20.71 -17.22
N SER A 103 -10.63 -20.76 -17.72
CA SER A 103 -10.91 -20.98 -19.16
C SER A 103 -10.39 -19.87 -20.08
N PHE A 104 -10.03 -18.70 -19.56
CA PHE A 104 -9.45 -17.60 -20.33
C PHE A 104 -7.93 -17.75 -20.57
N TYR A 105 -7.29 -18.69 -19.88
CA TYR A 105 -5.83 -18.86 -19.93
C TYR A 105 -5.46 -20.23 -20.51
N PRO A 106 -4.38 -20.31 -21.30
CA PRO A 106 -3.95 -21.57 -21.90
C PRO A 106 -3.35 -22.55 -20.88
N ASP A 107 -2.73 -22.04 -19.82
CA ASP A 107 -2.09 -22.81 -18.75
C ASP A 107 -2.44 -22.21 -17.36
N PRO A 108 -3.71 -22.37 -16.94
CA PRO A 108 -4.14 -21.83 -15.66
C PRO A 108 -3.58 -22.62 -14.49
N ALA A 109 -3.48 -21.95 -13.32
CA ALA A 109 -3.23 -22.60 -12.06
C ALA A 109 -4.35 -23.59 -11.71
N ASP A 110 -4.01 -24.66 -10.99
CA ASP A 110 -5.02 -25.55 -10.43
C ASP A 110 -5.86 -24.78 -9.39
N TRP A 111 -7.14 -24.62 -9.69
CA TRP A 111 -8.04 -23.85 -8.85
C TRP A 111 -8.26 -24.48 -7.46
N GLN A 112 -8.09 -25.79 -7.30
CA GLN A 112 -8.19 -26.47 -6.00
C GLN A 112 -7.03 -26.06 -5.12
N THR A 113 -5.83 -26.08 -5.65
CA THR A 113 -4.62 -25.59 -4.97
C THR A 113 -4.74 -24.11 -4.58
N LEU A 114 -5.33 -23.27 -5.44
CA LEU A 114 -5.61 -21.87 -5.10
C LEU A 114 -6.61 -21.76 -3.96
N LEU A 115 -7.72 -22.52 -3.96
CA LEU A 115 -8.69 -22.50 -2.86
C LEU A 115 -8.06 -22.88 -1.52
N ASP A 116 -7.22 -23.92 -1.50
CA ASP A 116 -6.53 -24.35 -0.28
C ASP A 116 -5.59 -23.26 0.23
N ARG A 117 -4.78 -22.72 -0.67
CA ARG A 117 -3.80 -21.66 -0.36
C ARG A 117 -4.47 -20.40 0.19
N TRP A 118 -5.60 -20.00 -0.38
CA TRP A 118 -6.32 -18.79 0.03
C TRP A 118 -7.34 -19.04 1.16
N GLY A 119 -7.31 -20.22 1.81
CA GLY A 119 -8.17 -20.57 2.94
C GLY A 119 -9.67 -20.62 2.55
N LEU A 120 -9.96 -21.04 1.32
CA LEU A 120 -11.30 -21.16 0.76
C LEU A 120 -11.69 -22.62 0.46
N ALA A 121 -10.89 -23.62 0.86
CA ALA A 121 -11.09 -25.04 0.57
C ALA A 121 -12.52 -25.53 0.81
N GLY A 122 -13.10 -25.21 1.98
CA GLY A 122 -14.47 -25.59 2.33
C GLY A 122 -15.58 -24.74 1.67
N LYS A 123 -15.21 -23.82 0.74
CA LYS A 123 -16.15 -22.85 0.15
C LYS A 123 -16.42 -23.07 -1.34
N ALA A 124 -15.83 -24.07 -1.96
CA ALA A 124 -15.98 -24.35 -3.39
C ALA A 124 -17.44 -24.34 -3.90
N SER A 125 -18.35 -24.91 -3.13
CA SER A 125 -19.79 -24.97 -3.45
C SER A 125 -20.62 -23.79 -2.90
N THR A 126 -19.97 -22.83 -2.22
CA THR A 126 -20.64 -21.65 -1.64
C THR A 126 -20.86 -20.61 -2.72
N SER A 127 -22.07 -20.02 -2.78
CA SER A 127 -22.36 -18.90 -3.69
C SER A 127 -21.70 -17.61 -3.21
N PHE A 128 -21.30 -16.75 -4.15
CA PHE A 128 -20.61 -15.50 -3.89
C PHE A 128 -21.32 -14.60 -2.86
N ALA A 129 -22.64 -14.48 -2.93
CA ALA A 129 -23.42 -13.69 -1.98
C ALA A 129 -23.28 -14.15 -0.52
N LYS A 130 -22.99 -15.44 -0.29
CA LYS A 130 -22.86 -16.03 1.04
C LYS A 130 -21.45 -15.95 1.63
N LEU A 131 -20.49 -15.45 0.90
CA LEU A 131 -19.12 -15.22 1.39
C LEU A 131 -19.07 -13.97 2.27
N SER A 132 -18.26 -14.02 3.33
CA SER A 132 -17.89 -12.82 4.09
C SER A 132 -17.05 -11.87 3.24
N GLY A 133 -16.91 -10.60 3.66
CA GLY A 133 -16.07 -9.61 2.95
C GLY A 133 -14.64 -10.11 2.72
N GLY A 134 -13.98 -10.62 3.75
CA GLY A 134 -12.63 -11.19 3.62
C GLY A 134 -12.57 -12.44 2.73
N GLN A 135 -13.62 -13.28 2.70
CA GLN A 135 -13.67 -14.42 1.79
C GLN A 135 -13.85 -13.97 0.33
N LYS A 136 -14.66 -12.94 0.08
CA LYS A 136 -14.81 -12.35 -1.26
C LYS A 136 -13.47 -11.78 -1.75
N GLN A 137 -12.77 -11.07 -0.87
CA GLN A 137 -11.47 -10.50 -1.21
C GLN A 137 -10.45 -11.58 -1.58
N ARG A 138 -10.34 -12.64 -0.78
CA ARG A 138 -9.46 -13.78 -1.07
C ARG A 138 -9.83 -14.47 -2.39
N LEU A 139 -11.10 -14.56 -2.71
CA LEU A 139 -11.56 -15.10 -4.00
C LEU A 139 -11.10 -14.20 -5.15
N PHE A 140 -11.23 -12.86 -5.04
CA PHE A 140 -10.78 -11.95 -6.10
C PHE A 140 -9.28 -12.03 -6.34
N ILE A 141 -8.47 -12.17 -5.28
CA ILE A 141 -7.03 -12.38 -5.43
C ILE A 141 -6.76 -13.73 -6.10
N ALA A 142 -7.45 -14.80 -5.69
CA ALA A 142 -7.30 -16.11 -6.33
C ALA A 142 -7.65 -16.06 -7.82
N LEU A 143 -8.69 -15.30 -8.21
CA LEU A 143 -9.05 -15.08 -9.60
C LEU A 143 -7.97 -14.28 -10.37
N ALA A 144 -7.35 -13.30 -9.73
CA ALA A 144 -6.23 -12.55 -10.34
C ALA A 144 -4.99 -13.44 -10.56
N LEU A 145 -4.82 -14.48 -9.73
CA LEU A 145 -3.68 -15.39 -9.80
C LEU A 145 -3.93 -16.64 -10.66
N ILE A 146 -5.15 -16.87 -11.13
CA ILE A 146 -5.53 -18.11 -11.84
C ILE A 146 -4.74 -18.33 -13.12
N GLY A 147 -4.28 -17.25 -13.78
CA GLY A 147 -3.51 -17.30 -15.01
C GLY A 147 -2.00 -17.51 -14.81
N ASN A 148 -1.53 -17.87 -13.61
CA ASN A 148 -0.09 -17.95 -13.27
C ASN A 148 0.68 -16.66 -13.68
N PRO A 149 0.24 -15.48 -13.24
CA PRO A 149 0.81 -14.22 -13.70
C PRO A 149 2.24 -14.01 -13.19
N GLU A 150 3.05 -13.30 -13.97
CA GLU A 150 4.37 -12.80 -13.56
C GLU A 150 4.25 -11.47 -12.80
N VAL A 151 3.20 -10.71 -13.10
CA VAL A 151 2.87 -9.43 -12.44
C VAL A 151 1.41 -9.44 -12.04
N VAL A 152 1.08 -9.02 -10.83
CA VAL A 152 -0.30 -8.84 -10.38
C VAL A 152 -0.55 -7.41 -9.93
N PHE A 153 -1.68 -6.85 -10.35
CA PHE A 153 -2.19 -5.54 -9.93
C PHE A 153 -3.30 -5.75 -8.91
N LEU A 154 -3.17 -5.13 -7.74
CA LEU A 154 -4.11 -5.24 -6.64
C LEU A 154 -4.57 -3.84 -6.24
N ASP A 155 -5.81 -3.47 -6.56
CA ASP A 155 -6.33 -2.12 -6.28
C ASP A 155 -7.24 -2.14 -5.05
N GLU A 156 -6.86 -1.34 -4.03
CA GLU A 156 -7.58 -1.17 -2.75
C GLU A 156 -7.94 -2.50 -2.06
N LEU A 157 -6.95 -3.37 -1.98
CA LEU A 157 -7.05 -4.77 -1.56
C LEU A 157 -7.79 -4.99 -0.24
N THR A 158 -7.62 -4.11 0.75
CA THR A 158 -8.12 -4.31 2.11
C THR A 158 -9.23 -3.34 2.51
N SER A 159 -9.76 -2.58 1.55
CA SER A 159 -10.87 -1.66 1.79
C SER A 159 -12.09 -2.39 2.33
N GLY A 160 -12.64 -1.88 3.45
CA GLY A 160 -13.82 -2.47 4.09
C GLY A 160 -13.59 -3.76 4.87
N LEU A 161 -12.34 -4.22 5.03
CA LEU A 161 -12.00 -5.36 5.87
C LEU A 161 -11.78 -4.92 7.33
N ASP A 162 -12.14 -5.81 8.25
CA ASP A 162 -11.74 -5.65 9.66
C ASP A 162 -10.22 -5.84 9.82
N PRO A 163 -9.61 -5.34 10.92
CA PRO A 163 -8.16 -5.39 11.10
C PRO A 163 -7.56 -6.81 11.06
N GLY A 164 -8.29 -7.82 11.52
CA GLY A 164 -7.84 -9.22 11.49
C GLY A 164 -7.80 -9.77 10.06
N ALA A 165 -8.89 -9.54 9.29
CA ALA A 165 -8.96 -9.93 7.89
C ALA A 165 -7.91 -9.20 7.03
N ARG A 166 -7.62 -7.92 7.34
CA ARG A 166 -6.59 -7.14 6.67
C ARG A 166 -5.21 -7.78 6.84
N ARG A 167 -4.78 -8.05 8.08
CA ARG A 167 -3.48 -8.70 8.35
C ARG A 167 -3.36 -10.07 7.67
N ALA A 168 -4.40 -10.89 7.77
CA ALA A 168 -4.40 -12.18 7.09
C ALA A 168 -4.28 -12.05 5.56
N THR A 169 -4.80 -10.97 4.97
CA THR A 169 -4.65 -10.69 3.55
C THR A 169 -3.22 -10.24 3.21
N TRP A 170 -2.59 -9.43 4.06
CA TRP A 170 -1.18 -9.04 3.89
C TRP A 170 -0.23 -10.23 3.88
N GLU A 171 -0.41 -11.18 4.81
CA GLU A 171 0.37 -12.42 4.84
C GLU A 171 0.26 -13.19 3.52
N LEU A 172 -0.94 -13.26 2.94
CA LEU A 172 -1.18 -13.92 1.67
C LEU A 172 -0.49 -13.19 0.49
N VAL A 173 -0.53 -11.86 0.46
CA VAL A 173 0.19 -11.06 -0.57
C VAL A 173 1.70 -11.29 -0.47
N SER A 174 2.24 -11.31 0.74
CA SER A 174 3.65 -11.62 0.98
C SER A 174 4.04 -13.02 0.47
N GLN A 175 3.12 -14.01 0.59
CA GLN A 175 3.34 -15.35 0.02
C GLN A 175 3.33 -15.35 -1.52
N VAL A 176 2.51 -14.50 -2.16
CA VAL A 176 2.52 -14.32 -3.63
C VAL A 176 3.89 -13.81 -4.09
N ARG A 177 4.41 -12.78 -3.42
CA ARG A 177 5.76 -12.26 -3.67
C ARG A 177 6.84 -13.35 -3.49
N ALA A 178 6.75 -14.13 -2.41
CA ALA A 178 7.71 -15.20 -2.13
C ALA A 178 7.78 -16.28 -3.24
N GLN A 179 6.76 -16.36 -4.11
CA GLN A 179 6.74 -17.21 -5.30
C GLN A 179 7.39 -16.56 -6.53
N GLY A 180 7.94 -15.35 -6.38
CA GLY A 180 8.59 -14.61 -7.47
C GLY A 180 7.63 -13.74 -8.29
N VAL A 181 6.35 -13.67 -7.94
CA VAL A 181 5.38 -12.78 -8.59
C VAL A 181 5.64 -11.34 -8.18
N THR A 182 5.72 -10.44 -9.15
CA THR A 182 5.80 -8.99 -8.89
C THR A 182 4.41 -8.46 -8.58
N VAL A 183 4.28 -7.62 -7.55
CA VAL A 183 3.01 -7.07 -7.11
C VAL A 183 3.00 -5.55 -7.26
N VAL A 184 1.99 -5.01 -7.92
CA VAL A 184 1.68 -3.58 -7.90
C VAL A 184 0.47 -3.38 -7.00
N LEU A 185 0.69 -2.74 -5.86
CA LEU A 185 -0.33 -2.49 -4.84
C LEU A 185 -0.78 -1.04 -4.89
N VAL A 186 -2.07 -0.82 -5.12
CA VAL A 186 -2.66 0.52 -5.01
C VAL A 186 -3.40 0.61 -3.69
N SER A 187 -3.04 1.60 -2.89
CA SER A 187 -3.63 1.76 -1.57
C SER A 187 -3.76 3.24 -1.18
N HIS A 188 -4.67 3.50 -0.27
CA HIS A 188 -4.75 4.73 0.49
C HIS A 188 -4.46 4.50 1.99
N PHE A 189 -4.07 3.28 2.39
CA PHE A 189 -3.71 2.91 3.75
C PHE A 189 -2.19 2.90 3.92
N MET A 190 -1.69 3.75 4.82
CA MET A 190 -0.24 3.87 5.08
C MET A 190 0.33 2.60 5.72
N ASP A 191 -0.41 2.02 6.68
CA ASP A 191 -0.04 0.80 7.38
C ASP A 191 0.11 -0.40 6.43
N GLU A 192 -0.72 -0.50 5.40
CA GLU A 192 -0.60 -1.51 4.35
C GLU A 192 0.68 -1.34 3.52
N VAL A 193 0.98 -0.09 3.17
CA VAL A 193 2.17 0.24 2.38
C VAL A 193 3.46 0.04 3.19
N GLU A 194 3.46 0.44 4.46
CA GLU A 194 4.61 0.22 5.36
C GLU A 194 4.91 -1.27 5.58
N GLU A 195 3.86 -2.10 5.70
CA GLU A 195 4.00 -3.54 5.96
C GLU A 195 4.43 -4.33 4.72
N LEU A 196 3.91 -3.97 3.54
CA LEU A 196 4.02 -4.81 2.35
C LEU A 196 5.03 -4.32 1.32
N CYS A 197 5.16 -3.00 1.13
CA CYS A 197 5.85 -2.47 -0.04
C CYS A 197 7.36 -2.36 0.15
N ASP A 198 8.12 -2.79 -0.85
CA ASP A 198 9.57 -2.56 -0.92
C ASP A 198 9.87 -1.11 -1.29
N ARG A 199 9.11 -0.57 -2.26
CA ARG A 199 9.17 0.82 -2.69
C ARG A 199 7.76 1.34 -2.94
N VAL A 200 7.60 2.65 -2.80
CA VAL A 200 6.29 3.29 -2.98
C VAL A 200 6.44 4.63 -3.71
N ALA A 201 5.57 4.85 -4.69
CA ALA A 201 5.35 6.13 -5.33
C ALA A 201 4.18 6.85 -4.66
N ILE A 202 4.43 8.01 -4.06
CA ILE A 202 3.38 8.89 -3.57
C ILE A 202 2.85 9.70 -4.75
N LEU A 203 1.58 9.45 -5.09
CA LEU A 203 0.89 10.15 -6.17
C LEU A 203 0.01 11.27 -5.60
N GLU A 204 0.25 12.50 -6.03
CA GLU A 204 -0.52 13.69 -5.66
C GLU A 204 -0.86 14.49 -6.91
N ARG A 205 -2.17 14.75 -7.13
CA ARG A 205 -2.68 15.53 -8.28
C ARG A 205 -2.11 15.08 -9.64
N GLY A 206 -2.03 13.77 -9.83
CA GLY A 206 -1.55 13.17 -11.07
C GLY A 206 -0.05 13.14 -11.25
N ARG A 207 0.75 13.55 -10.27
CA ARG A 207 2.21 13.55 -10.31
C ARG A 207 2.80 12.72 -9.18
N ILE A 208 3.98 12.18 -9.39
CA ILE A 208 4.75 11.54 -8.32
C ILE A 208 5.41 12.65 -7.48
N ALA A 209 4.96 12.78 -6.22
CA ALA A 209 5.53 13.72 -5.25
C ALA A 209 6.84 13.17 -4.66
N ALA A 210 6.90 11.86 -4.42
CA ALA A 210 8.10 11.18 -3.93
C ALA A 210 8.06 9.70 -4.32
N LEU A 211 9.22 9.06 -4.43
CA LEU A 211 9.37 7.64 -4.72
C LEU A 211 10.62 7.12 -4.00
N ASP A 212 10.43 6.23 -3.04
CA ASP A 212 11.50 5.56 -2.30
C ASP A 212 10.95 4.33 -1.57
N THR A 213 11.77 3.66 -0.75
CA THR A 213 11.28 2.72 0.26
C THR A 213 10.41 3.45 1.29
N PRO A 214 9.46 2.79 1.99
CA PRO A 214 8.70 3.43 3.06
C PRO A 214 9.60 4.13 4.09
N ALA A 215 10.67 3.46 4.53
CA ALA A 215 11.65 4.04 5.44
C ALA A 215 12.38 5.26 4.82
N GLY A 216 12.80 5.17 3.55
CA GLY A 216 13.44 6.27 2.83
C GLY A 216 12.55 7.49 2.70
N LEU A 217 11.24 7.32 2.47
CA LEU A 217 10.29 8.43 2.44
C LEU A 217 10.13 9.09 3.82
N VAL A 218 10.13 8.28 4.88
CA VAL A 218 10.11 8.79 6.25
C VAL A 218 11.36 9.61 6.56
N ASP A 219 12.53 9.15 6.11
CA ASP A 219 13.80 9.88 6.28
C ASP A 219 13.86 11.14 5.42
N LEU A 220 13.42 11.06 4.16
CA LEU A 220 13.38 12.19 3.21
C LEU A 220 12.49 13.33 3.69
N ALA A 221 11.35 13.00 4.29
CA ALA A 221 10.42 13.98 4.82
C ALA A 221 11.03 14.81 5.94
N GLY A 222 12.10 14.32 6.54
CA GLY A 222 12.65 14.88 7.75
C GLY A 222 11.56 14.91 8.81
N GLY A 223 11.78 15.00 10.00
CA GLY A 223 10.69 15.07 10.96
C GLY A 223 11.22 14.76 12.34
N GLU A 224 10.46 15.12 13.30
CA GLU A 224 10.79 14.92 14.69
C GLU A 224 10.07 13.67 15.19
N TYR A 225 10.76 12.89 15.97
CA TYR A 225 10.11 11.89 16.81
C TYR A 225 9.31 12.62 17.91
N ARG A 226 8.28 11.98 18.41
CA ARG A 226 7.45 12.53 19.47
C ARG A 226 7.31 11.54 20.63
N VAL A 227 7.64 12.00 21.82
CA VAL A 227 7.37 11.28 23.07
C VAL A 227 6.21 11.96 23.76
N ARG A 228 5.13 11.20 24.02
CA ARG A 228 3.96 11.67 24.75
C ARG A 228 3.80 10.87 26.03
N PHE A 229 3.50 11.54 27.11
CA PHE A 229 3.21 10.91 28.37
C PHE A 229 2.40 11.85 29.31
N ARG A 230 1.84 11.27 30.35
CA ARG A 230 1.18 12.01 31.42
C ARG A 230 2.00 11.87 32.69
N PRO A 231 2.62 12.94 33.21
CA PRO A 231 3.35 12.87 34.45
C PRO A 231 2.38 12.64 35.62
N MET A 232 2.75 11.77 36.56
CA MET A 232 1.99 11.45 37.78
C MET A 232 2.38 12.34 38.97
N GLY A 233 3.24 13.32 38.76
CA GLY A 233 3.73 14.27 39.76
C GLY A 233 4.31 15.54 39.14
N PRO A 234 4.97 16.38 39.92
CA PRO A 234 5.62 17.58 39.42
C PRO A 234 6.66 17.23 38.37
N LEU A 235 6.65 17.96 37.24
CA LEU A 235 7.60 17.80 36.12
C LEU A 235 8.27 19.13 35.85
N ASP A 236 9.59 19.12 35.85
CA ASP A 236 10.41 20.25 35.42
C ASP A 236 10.62 20.15 33.87
N GLU A 237 9.81 20.89 33.14
CA GLU A 237 9.86 20.87 31.64
C GLU A 237 11.15 21.51 31.09
N GLN A 238 11.79 22.42 31.85
CA GLN A 238 13.05 23.06 31.46
C GLN A 238 14.18 22.03 31.36
N SER A 239 14.19 21.04 32.26
CA SER A 239 15.19 19.98 32.22
C SER A 239 15.06 19.08 31.00
N LEU A 240 13.85 18.89 30.48
CA LEU A 240 13.60 18.11 29.30
C LEU A 240 13.98 18.87 28.01
N THR A 241 13.75 20.19 28.01
CA THR A 241 14.17 21.05 26.89
C THR A 241 15.69 21.11 26.71
N ALA A 242 16.44 20.91 27.80
CA ALA A 242 17.91 20.94 27.78
C ALA A 242 18.56 19.63 27.28
N LEU A 243 17.78 18.57 27.04
CA LEU A 243 18.30 17.29 26.60
C LEU A 243 18.76 17.33 25.13
N ALA A 244 19.85 16.62 24.85
CA ALA A 244 20.36 16.52 23.49
C ALA A 244 19.31 15.89 22.57
N GLY A 245 19.10 16.52 21.39
CA GLY A 245 18.15 16.08 20.39
C GLY A 245 16.69 16.52 20.62
N VAL A 246 16.35 17.11 21.78
CA VAL A 246 15.02 17.71 22.01
C VAL A 246 14.92 19.04 21.27
N THR A 247 13.88 19.20 20.46
CA THR A 247 13.59 20.40 19.67
C THR A 247 12.41 21.19 20.21
N GLY A 248 11.53 20.52 20.97
CA GLY A 248 10.38 21.18 21.58
C GLY A 248 9.76 20.39 22.72
N VAL A 249 9.20 21.11 23.69
CA VAL A 249 8.39 20.55 24.77
C VAL A 249 7.09 21.35 24.82
N SER A 250 5.97 20.66 24.80
CA SER A 250 4.64 21.28 24.88
C SER A 250 3.75 20.51 25.84
N ARG A 251 2.82 21.22 26.49
CA ARG A 251 1.85 20.65 27.43
C ARG A 251 0.43 21.00 27.00
N HIS A 252 -0.42 19.98 26.93
CA HIS A 252 -1.84 20.12 26.66
C HIS A 252 -2.63 19.44 27.78
N GLY A 253 -3.11 20.24 28.73
CA GLY A 253 -3.74 19.73 29.91
C GLY A 253 -2.78 18.89 30.76
N ALA A 254 -3.13 17.64 31.01
CA ALA A 254 -2.29 16.70 31.77
C ALA A 254 -1.23 15.99 30.91
N GLN A 255 -1.29 16.10 29.57
CA GLN A 255 -0.38 15.42 28.66
C GLN A 255 0.79 16.31 28.27
N VAL A 256 2.00 15.77 28.35
CA VAL A 256 3.24 16.39 27.86
C VAL A 256 3.64 15.71 26.55
N SER A 257 4.04 16.53 25.58
CA SER A 257 4.53 16.11 24.28
C SER A 257 5.91 16.71 24.04
N ILE A 258 6.89 15.86 23.78
CA ILE A 258 8.28 16.25 23.50
C ILE A 258 8.57 15.87 22.05
N THR A 259 9.07 16.80 21.28
CA THR A 259 9.56 16.56 19.91
C THR A 259 11.09 16.58 19.92
N GLY A 260 11.69 15.80 19.02
CA GLY A 260 13.13 15.74 18.92
C GLY A 260 13.65 14.88 17.77
N THR A 261 14.96 14.90 17.60
CA THR A 261 15.69 14.15 16.56
C THR A 261 16.72 13.21 17.18
N GLY A 262 17.12 12.20 16.42
CA GLY A 262 18.07 11.19 16.92
C GLY A 262 17.48 10.35 18.05
N ASP A 263 18.31 9.93 18.99
CA ASP A 263 17.90 9.05 20.12
C ASP A 263 17.42 9.86 21.35
N PHE A 264 16.74 10.98 21.12
CA PHE A 264 16.26 11.82 22.22
C PHE A 264 15.23 11.11 23.10
N ALA A 265 14.50 10.12 22.56
CA ALA A 265 13.49 9.39 23.33
C ALA A 265 14.14 8.59 24.47
N SER A 266 15.30 7.98 24.23
CA SER A 266 16.11 7.33 25.26
C SER A 266 16.61 8.33 26.29
N ALA A 267 17.07 9.51 25.85
CA ALA A 267 17.51 10.59 26.75
C ALA A 267 16.37 11.08 27.64
N VAL A 268 15.16 11.28 27.07
CA VAL A 268 13.96 11.68 27.81
C VAL A 268 13.57 10.63 28.83
N THR A 269 13.52 9.35 28.45
CA THR A 269 13.15 8.27 29.37
C THR A 269 14.16 8.09 30.51
N ALA A 270 15.46 8.21 30.22
CA ALA A 270 16.53 8.18 31.21
C ALA A 270 16.43 9.36 32.22
N GLU A 271 16.14 10.57 31.71
CA GLU A 271 15.99 11.75 32.56
C GLU A 271 14.76 11.64 33.47
N LEU A 272 13.62 11.14 32.96
CA LEU A 272 12.43 10.87 33.78
C LEU A 272 12.74 9.87 34.89
N ALA A 273 13.45 8.77 34.57
CA ALA A 273 13.87 7.77 35.52
C ALA A 273 14.84 8.33 36.55
N ARG A 274 15.85 9.12 36.14
CA ARG A 274 16.82 9.77 37.05
C ARG A 274 16.14 10.69 38.05
N ARG A 275 15.10 11.40 37.64
CA ARG A 275 14.31 12.30 38.49
C ARG A 275 13.18 11.61 39.25
N GLN A 276 13.05 10.28 39.09
CA GLN A 276 11.98 9.47 39.69
C GLN A 276 10.57 9.99 39.35
N VAL A 277 10.39 10.57 38.15
CA VAL A 277 9.08 11.01 37.67
C VAL A 277 8.35 9.80 37.12
N LEU A 278 7.29 9.38 37.80
CA LEU A 278 6.38 8.37 37.30
C LEU A 278 5.52 8.95 36.22
N VAL A 279 5.38 8.18 35.11
CA VAL A 279 4.58 8.57 33.96
C VAL A 279 3.54 7.52 33.61
N ALA A 280 2.37 7.97 33.23
CA ALA A 280 1.33 7.12 32.63
C ALA A 280 1.23 7.41 31.13
N ASP A 281 0.69 6.43 30.40
CA ASP A 281 0.40 6.56 28.96
C ASP A 281 1.62 6.96 28.11
N LEU A 282 2.82 6.48 28.47
CA LEU A 282 4.03 6.75 27.68
C LEU A 282 3.90 6.14 26.29
N ARG A 283 3.98 7.00 25.29
CA ARG A 283 4.01 6.60 23.87
C ARG A 283 5.19 7.29 23.20
N ILE A 284 5.94 6.50 22.44
CA ILE A 284 6.97 7.00 21.55
C ILE A 284 6.41 6.87 20.15
N GLU A 285 6.01 7.98 19.58
CA GLU A 285 5.53 8.05 18.21
C GLU A 285 6.75 8.25 17.33
N GLY A 286 7.11 7.22 16.58
CA GLY A 286 8.13 7.30 15.55
C GLY A 286 7.67 8.18 14.40
N ARG A 287 8.58 8.47 13.51
CA ARG A 287 8.24 8.96 12.19
C ARG A 287 7.40 7.89 11.51
N SER A 288 6.25 8.23 10.99
CA SER A 288 5.38 7.34 10.23
C SER A 288 5.28 7.81 8.79
N LEU A 289 4.89 6.92 7.90
CA LEU A 289 4.62 7.29 6.52
C LEU A 289 3.50 8.33 6.43
N ASP A 290 2.53 8.35 7.40
CA ASP A 290 1.52 9.39 7.52
C ASP A 290 2.14 10.78 7.72
N SER A 291 3.08 10.89 8.66
CA SER A 291 3.78 12.16 8.92
C SER A 291 4.65 12.58 7.74
N ALA A 292 5.30 11.61 7.08
CA ALA A 292 6.10 11.83 5.89
C ALA A 292 5.23 12.29 4.71
N TYR A 293 4.07 11.67 4.53
CA TYR A 293 3.12 12.07 3.49
C TYR A 293 2.69 13.53 3.65
N VAL A 294 2.30 13.94 4.88
CA VAL A 294 1.90 15.33 5.17
C VAL A 294 3.06 16.30 4.89
N ALA A 295 4.29 15.96 5.28
CA ALA A 295 5.46 16.80 5.05
C ALA A 295 5.79 16.96 3.55
N LEU A 296 5.68 15.87 2.77
CA LEU A 296 6.00 15.83 1.34
C LEU A 296 4.91 16.45 0.45
N THR A 297 3.64 16.37 0.87
CA THR A 297 2.49 16.84 0.06
C THR A 297 1.81 18.11 0.58
N GLY A 298 2.07 18.46 1.84
CA GLY A 298 1.42 19.58 2.54
C GLY A 298 -0.04 19.32 2.94
N ARG A 299 -0.51 18.04 2.90
CA ARG A 299 -1.91 17.67 3.16
C ARG A 299 -1.99 16.32 3.89
N SER A 300 -3.08 16.10 4.62
CA SER A 300 -3.42 14.76 5.13
C SER A 300 -4.14 13.94 4.06
N MET A 301 -4.06 12.59 4.16
CA MET A 301 -4.77 11.67 3.25
C MET A 301 -6.30 11.76 3.37
N GLU A 302 -6.80 12.21 4.51
CA GLU A 302 -8.23 12.31 4.85
C GLU A 302 -8.89 13.62 4.39
N SER A 303 -8.18 14.49 3.72
CA SER A 303 -8.67 15.84 3.32
C SER A 303 -9.05 15.94 1.84
#